data_172319b84fb4d790c6017f603b4a7d9b
#
_entry.id   172319b84fb4d790c6017f603b4a7d9b
#
_cell.length_a   1.000
_cell.length_b   1.000
_cell.length_c   1.000
_cell.angle_alpha   90.00
_cell.angle_beta   90.00
_cell.angle_gamma   90.00
#
_symmetry.space_group_name_H-M   'P 1'
#
loop_
_entity.id
_entity.type
_entity.pdbx_description
1 polymer ?
#
loop_
_entity_poly.entity_id
_entity_poly.type
_entity_poly.pdbx_seq_one_letter_code
_entity_poly.pdbx_strand_id
1 'polypeptide(L)'
;MNSKVYEVLDKITDSDDTTVGGGCASALSGAMAAGMLSMVAKLSKKKPVNFTEEQYDAIINELEQLNQQLQEGCVHDTEAYCMIVDAFKLPKGTDEEKAARRAAVEAAATRAAEVPLE
;
A
#
# COMPACT_ATOMS: atom_id res chain seq x y z
N MET A 1 8.88 -12.50 15.72
CA MET A 1 8.16 -11.72 14.69
C MET A 1 7.30 -10.67 15.36
N ASN A 2 7.19 -9.49 14.78
CA ASN A 2 6.44 -8.39 15.38
C ASN A 2 4.93 -8.70 15.39
N SER A 3 4.24 -8.47 16.53
CA SER A 3 2.79 -8.64 16.65
C SER A 3 2.00 -7.85 15.62
N LYS A 4 2.51 -6.69 15.16
CA LYS A 4 1.87 -5.87 14.13
C LYS A 4 1.74 -6.58 12.78
N VAL A 5 2.67 -7.47 12.43
CA VAL A 5 2.57 -8.27 11.20
C VAL A 5 1.40 -9.23 11.28
N TYR A 6 1.23 -9.89 12.41
CA TYR A 6 0.09 -10.78 12.65
C TYR A 6 -1.24 -10.02 12.63
N GLU A 7 -1.27 -8.83 13.20
CA GLU A 7 -2.46 -7.98 13.17
C GLU A 7 -2.89 -7.65 11.74
N VAL A 8 -1.93 -7.33 10.86
CA VAL A 8 -2.21 -7.05 9.44
C VAL A 8 -2.74 -8.31 8.74
N LEU A 9 -2.13 -9.46 8.97
CA LEU A 9 -2.56 -10.73 8.38
C LEU A 9 -3.99 -11.08 8.83
N ASP A 10 -4.32 -10.88 10.09
CA ASP A 10 -5.67 -11.10 10.61
C ASP A 10 -6.68 -10.15 9.97
N LYS A 11 -6.32 -8.89 9.78
CA LYS A 11 -7.19 -7.90 9.14
C LYS A 11 -7.48 -8.21 7.67
N ILE A 12 -6.52 -8.78 6.95
CA ILE A 12 -6.71 -9.16 5.54
C ILE A 12 -7.84 -10.17 5.40
N THR A 13 -8.00 -11.05 6.37
CA THR A 13 -9.05 -12.08 6.35
C THR A 13 -10.34 -11.65 7.04
N ASP A 14 -10.36 -10.50 7.70
CA ASP A 14 -11.51 -10.02 8.44
C ASP A 14 -12.50 -9.31 7.50
N SER A 15 -13.65 -9.94 7.26
CA SER A 15 -14.69 -9.38 6.40
C SER A 15 -15.43 -8.19 7.01
N ASP A 16 -15.33 -8.00 8.33
CA ASP A 16 -15.97 -6.88 9.02
C ASP A 16 -15.09 -5.63 9.06
N ASP A 17 -13.77 -5.80 8.90
CA ASP A 17 -12.81 -4.70 8.80
C ASP A 17 -12.14 -4.72 7.43
N THR A 18 -12.62 -3.88 6.53
CA THR A 18 -12.12 -3.79 5.15
C THR A 18 -11.08 -2.69 4.96
N THR A 19 -10.46 -2.18 6.04
CA THR A 19 -9.44 -1.13 5.96
C THR A 19 -8.16 -1.60 5.27
N VAL A 20 -7.88 -2.92 5.30
CA VAL A 20 -6.77 -3.51 4.57
C VAL A 20 -7.33 -4.23 3.35
N GLY A 21 -7.30 -3.58 2.20
CA GLY A 21 -7.78 -4.14 0.94
C GLY A 21 -6.68 -4.79 0.11
N GLY A 22 -7.07 -5.26 -1.09
CA GLY A 22 -6.15 -5.92 -2.01
C GLY A 22 -4.98 -5.06 -2.46
N GLY A 23 -5.20 -3.76 -2.66
CA GLY A 23 -4.13 -2.81 -3.03
C GLY A 23 -3.08 -2.69 -1.94
N CYS A 24 -3.51 -2.52 -0.70
CA CYS A 24 -2.60 -2.46 0.46
C CYS A 24 -1.85 -3.79 0.65
N ALA A 25 -2.55 -4.92 0.59
CA ALA A 25 -1.93 -6.23 0.74
C ALA A 25 -0.90 -6.50 -0.36
N SER A 26 -1.19 -6.13 -1.61
CA SER A 26 -0.27 -6.25 -2.73
C SER A 26 0.97 -5.38 -2.54
N ALA A 27 0.79 -4.14 -2.08
CA ALA A 27 1.90 -3.22 -1.80
C ALA A 27 2.81 -3.77 -0.69
N LEU A 28 2.24 -4.32 0.38
CA LEU A 28 3.01 -4.94 1.46
C LEU A 28 3.76 -6.17 0.99
N SER A 29 3.16 -7.00 0.13
CA SER A 29 3.82 -8.16 -0.47
C SER A 29 5.03 -7.73 -1.31
N GLY A 30 4.88 -6.67 -2.11
CA GLY A 30 5.98 -6.08 -2.87
C GLY A 30 7.07 -5.52 -1.98
N ALA A 31 6.72 -4.85 -0.87
CA ALA A 31 7.67 -4.34 0.10
C ALA A 31 8.47 -5.46 0.77
N MET A 32 7.80 -6.56 1.12
CA MET A 32 8.47 -7.75 1.68
C MET A 32 9.46 -8.34 0.68
N ALA A 33 9.07 -8.45 -0.59
CA ALA A 33 9.95 -8.95 -1.65
C ALA A 33 11.17 -8.04 -1.84
N ALA A 34 10.98 -6.74 -1.89
CA ALA A 34 12.08 -5.76 -1.98
C ALA A 34 13.01 -5.85 -0.78
N GLY A 35 12.46 -6.04 0.42
CA GLY A 35 13.23 -6.24 1.65
C GLY A 35 14.09 -7.50 1.60
N MET A 36 13.54 -8.60 1.10
CA MET A 36 14.29 -9.85 0.95
C MET A 36 15.42 -9.73 -0.07
N LEU A 37 15.16 -9.07 -1.20
CA LEU A 37 16.18 -8.81 -2.21
C LEU A 37 17.29 -7.90 -1.68
N SER A 38 16.94 -6.88 -0.90
CA SER A 38 17.91 -6.01 -0.23
C SER A 38 18.79 -6.81 0.73
N MET A 39 18.19 -7.72 1.50
CA MET A 39 18.94 -8.62 2.39
C MET A 39 19.94 -9.47 1.62
N VAL A 40 19.53 -10.07 0.52
CA VAL A 40 20.41 -10.88 -0.34
C VAL A 40 21.53 -10.04 -0.90
N ALA A 41 21.26 -8.82 -1.37
CA ALA A 41 22.26 -7.90 -1.88
C ALA A 41 23.28 -7.52 -0.80
N LYS A 42 22.84 -7.23 0.41
CA LYS A 42 23.71 -6.92 1.55
C LYS A 42 24.61 -8.10 1.94
N LEU A 43 24.05 -9.31 1.94
CA LEU A 43 24.84 -10.52 2.21
C LEU A 43 25.85 -10.78 1.10
N SER A 44 25.47 -10.60 -0.15
CA SER A 44 26.37 -10.78 -1.30
C SER A 44 27.49 -9.74 -1.34
N LYS A 45 27.24 -8.53 -0.86
CA LYS A 45 28.25 -7.47 -0.77
C LYS A 45 29.42 -7.86 0.13
N LYS A 46 29.19 -8.67 1.15
CA LYS A 46 30.27 -9.13 2.06
C LYS A 46 31.30 -9.99 1.35
N LYS A 47 30.91 -10.69 0.28
CA LYS A 47 31.79 -11.48 -0.60
C LYS A 47 31.39 -11.22 -2.06
N PRO A 48 31.72 -10.05 -2.62
CA PRO A 48 31.28 -9.71 -3.97
C PRO A 48 31.95 -10.62 -5.00
N VAL A 49 31.16 -11.23 -5.86
CA VAL A 49 31.63 -12.16 -6.90
C VAL A 49 31.36 -11.61 -8.30
N ASN A 50 30.12 -11.16 -8.55
CA ASN A 50 29.66 -10.77 -9.89
C ASN A 50 29.62 -9.25 -10.09
N PHE A 51 29.58 -8.46 -9.00
CA PHE A 51 29.41 -7.02 -9.06
C PHE A 51 30.43 -6.34 -8.13
N THR A 52 30.72 -5.06 -8.40
CA THR A 52 31.52 -4.22 -7.51
C THR A 52 30.71 -3.80 -6.29
N GLU A 53 31.39 -3.35 -5.22
CA GLU A 53 30.71 -2.82 -4.04
C GLU A 53 29.79 -1.63 -4.39
N GLU A 54 30.22 -0.78 -5.32
CA GLU A 54 29.42 0.37 -5.78
C GLU A 54 28.14 -0.09 -6.45
N GLN A 55 28.19 -1.16 -7.25
CA GLN A 55 27.00 -1.74 -7.88
C GLN A 55 26.06 -2.32 -6.85
N TYR A 56 26.55 -3.02 -5.84
CA TYR A 56 25.74 -3.52 -4.74
C TYR A 56 25.07 -2.39 -3.96
N ASP A 57 25.80 -1.31 -3.66
CA ASP A 57 25.26 -0.15 -2.96
C ASP A 57 24.12 0.51 -3.74
N ALA A 58 24.27 0.65 -5.06
CA ALA A 58 23.23 1.19 -5.92
C ALA A 58 21.96 0.32 -5.91
N ILE A 59 22.13 -0.99 -6.00
CA ILE A 59 21.01 -1.95 -5.95
C ILE A 59 20.32 -1.88 -4.58
N ILE A 60 21.07 -1.84 -3.50
CA ILE A 60 20.52 -1.76 -2.13
C ILE A 60 19.72 -0.48 -1.96
N ASN A 61 20.24 0.66 -2.38
CA ASN A 61 19.54 1.94 -2.30
C ASN A 61 18.23 1.92 -3.07
N GLU A 62 18.24 1.40 -4.29
CA GLU A 62 17.04 1.30 -5.12
C GLU A 62 15.99 0.41 -4.48
N LEU A 63 16.39 -0.75 -3.94
CA LEU A 63 15.48 -1.67 -3.27
C LEU A 63 14.88 -1.07 -1.99
N GLU A 64 15.68 -0.34 -1.21
CA GLU A 64 15.19 0.33 -0.01
C GLU A 64 14.21 1.44 -0.33
N GLN A 65 14.44 2.21 -1.40
CA GLN A 65 13.50 3.22 -1.88
C GLN A 65 12.19 2.59 -2.35
N LEU A 66 12.25 1.50 -3.11
CA LEU A 66 11.06 0.76 -3.55
C LEU A 66 10.27 0.22 -2.36
N ASN A 67 10.96 -0.33 -1.37
CA ASN A 67 10.33 -0.82 -0.14
C ASN A 67 9.54 0.30 0.55
N GLN A 68 10.15 1.46 0.72
CA GLN A 68 9.49 2.61 1.34
C GLN A 68 8.31 3.10 0.52
N GLN A 69 8.46 3.23 -0.79
CA GLN A 69 7.39 3.67 -1.69
C GLN A 69 6.20 2.71 -1.65
N LEU A 70 6.45 1.41 -1.58
CA LEU A 70 5.39 0.40 -1.49
C LEU A 70 4.66 0.47 -0.15
N GLN A 71 5.36 0.74 0.94
CA GLN A 71 4.73 0.94 2.24
C GLN A 71 3.86 2.20 2.25
N GLU A 72 4.34 3.29 1.67
CA GLU A 72 3.57 4.54 1.51
C GLU A 72 2.34 4.31 0.63
N GLY A 73 2.48 3.52 -0.43
CA GLY A 73 1.39 3.14 -1.31
C GLY A 73 0.27 2.40 -0.58
N CYS A 74 0.62 1.54 0.37
CA CYS A 74 -0.37 0.87 1.22
C CYS A 74 -1.19 1.89 2.03
N VAL A 75 -0.53 2.88 2.63
CA VAL A 75 -1.20 3.93 3.41
C VAL A 75 -2.12 4.75 2.50
N HIS A 76 -1.64 5.17 1.34
CA HIS A 76 -2.41 5.95 0.38
C HIS A 76 -3.64 5.19 -0.12
N ASP A 77 -3.50 3.91 -0.40
CA ASP A 77 -4.60 3.05 -0.83
C ASP A 77 -5.68 2.93 0.25
N THR A 78 -5.27 2.76 1.49
CA THR A 78 -6.20 2.69 2.64
C THR A 78 -6.92 4.02 2.83
N GLU A 79 -6.22 5.14 2.74
CA GLU A 79 -6.83 6.48 2.84
C GLU A 79 -7.87 6.71 1.74
N ALA A 80 -7.54 6.34 0.51
CA ALA A 80 -8.45 6.47 -0.63
C ALA A 80 -9.70 5.60 -0.45
N TYR A 81 -9.54 4.39 0.05
CA TYR A 81 -10.66 3.50 0.34
C TYR A 81 -11.57 4.07 1.44
N CYS A 82 -10.98 4.63 2.50
CA CYS A 82 -11.75 5.27 3.56
C CYS A 82 -12.59 6.44 3.06
N MET A 83 -12.09 7.19 2.09
CA MET A 83 -12.85 8.27 1.45
C MET A 83 -14.11 7.76 0.77
N ILE A 84 -14.04 6.60 0.11
CA ILE A 84 -15.22 5.96 -0.51
C ILE A 84 -16.23 5.56 0.57
N VAL A 85 -15.78 4.92 1.63
CA VAL A 85 -16.63 4.49 2.73
C VAL A 85 -17.34 5.69 3.38
N ASP A 86 -16.60 6.76 3.63
CA ASP A 86 -17.15 7.99 4.21
C ASP A 86 -18.18 8.63 3.29
N ALA A 87 -17.94 8.64 1.97
CA ALA A 87 -18.88 9.16 1.00
C ALA A 87 -20.19 8.38 1.00
N PHE A 88 -20.15 7.06 1.15
CA PHE A 88 -21.34 6.23 1.25
C PHE A 88 -22.14 6.46 2.53
N LYS A 89 -21.52 6.96 3.59
CA LYS A 89 -22.18 7.28 4.86
C LYS A 89 -22.90 8.62 4.85
N LEU A 90 -22.78 9.42 3.80
CA LEU A 90 -23.43 10.71 3.69
C LEU A 90 -24.96 10.55 3.66
N PRO A 91 -25.71 11.58 4.18
CA PRO A 91 -27.17 11.54 4.19
C PRO A 91 -27.76 11.37 2.78
N LYS A 92 -28.88 10.66 2.68
CA LYS A 92 -29.58 10.42 1.42
C LYS A 92 -31.10 10.59 1.54
N GLY A 93 -31.53 11.39 2.51
CA GLY A 93 -32.95 11.60 2.79
C GLY A 93 -33.67 12.53 1.80
N THR A 94 -32.96 13.51 1.23
CA THR A 94 -33.49 14.46 0.26
C THR A 94 -32.83 14.31 -1.09
N ASP A 95 -33.42 14.88 -2.16
CA ASP A 95 -32.83 14.82 -3.51
C ASP A 95 -31.50 15.55 -3.55
N GLU A 96 -31.37 16.68 -2.84
CA GLU A 96 -30.10 17.42 -2.75
C GLU A 96 -29.04 16.59 -2.04
N GLU A 97 -29.39 15.92 -0.94
CA GLU A 97 -28.48 15.03 -0.22
C GLU A 97 -28.03 13.85 -1.08
N LYS A 98 -28.95 13.25 -1.84
CA LYS A 98 -28.63 12.17 -2.77
C LYS A 98 -27.65 12.63 -3.86
N ALA A 99 -27.85 13.82 -4.41
CA ALA A 99 -26.97 14.38 -5.43
C ALA A 99 -25.57 14.66 -4.85
N ALA A 100 -25.48 15.23 -3.66
CA ALA A 100 -24.23 15.50 -2.97
C ALA A 100 -23.48 14.19 -2.65
N ARG A 101 -24.21 13.18 -2.17
CA ARG A 101 -23.63 11.85 -1.91
C ARG A 101 -23.07 11.22 -3.17
N ARG A 102 -23.82 11.27 -4.27
CA ARG A 102 -23.38 10.73 -5.57
C ARG A 102 -22.09 11.40 -6.05
N ALA A 103 -22.03 12.73 -5.98
CA ALA A 103 -20.84 13.48 -6.36
C ALA A 103 -19.64 13.11 -5.49
N ALA A 104 -19.83 12.97 -4.17
CA ALA A 104 -18.78 12.58 -3.24
C ALA A 104 -18.28 11.15 -3.51
N VAL A 105 -19.19 10.21 -3.80
CA VAL A 105 -18.83 8.83 -4.14
C VAL A 105 -18.03 8.77 -5.43
N GLU A 106 -18.45 9.51 -6.46
CA GLU A 106 -17.74 9.56 -7.74
C GLU A 106 -16.33 10.15 -7.57
N ALA A 107 -16.19 11.23 -6.82
CA ALA A 107 -14.89 11.85 -6.55
C ALA A 107 -13.96 10.90 -5.78
N ALA A 108 -14.47 10.24 -4.75
CA ALA A 108 -13.71 9.29 -3.96
C ALA A 108 -13.30 8.06 -4.78
N ALA A 109 -14.20 7.54 -5.62
CA ALA A 109 -13.92 6.41 -6.49
C ALA A 109 -12.85 6.76 -7.53
N THR A 110 -12.89 7.96 -8.11
CA THR A 110 -11.87 8.45 -9.03
C THR A 110 -10.51 8.51 -8.35
N ARG A 111 -10.45 9.09 -7.16
CA ARG A 111 -9.20 9.16 -6.39
C ARG A 111 -8.66 7.77 -6.04
N ALA A 112 -9.53 6.85 -5.62
CA ALA A 112 -9.14 5.48 -5.30
C ALA A 112 -8.58 4.73 -6.50
N ALA A 113 -9.08 5.01 -7.71
CA ALA A 113 -8.54 4.44 -8.93
C ALA A 113 -7.19 5.07 -9.33
N GLU A 114 -6.99 6.35 -9.04
CA GLU A 114 -5.74 7.06 -9.36
C GLU A 114 -4.57 6.63 -8.46
N VAL A 115 -4.81 6.41 -7.17
CA VAL A 115 -3.76 6.08 -6.20
C VAL A 115 -2.88 4.90 -6.63
N PRO A 116 -3.44 3.74 -7.05
CA PRO A 116 -2.59 2.63 -7.49
C PRO A 116 -1.77 2.92 -8.75
N LEU A 117 -2.13 3.96 -9.50
CA LEU A 117 -1.43 4.34 -10.73
C LEU A 117 -0.26 5.31 -10.45
N GLU A 118 -0.21 5.87 -9.26
CA GLU A 118 0.89 6.74 -8.82
C GLU A 118 2.14 5.91 -8.50
#